data_60c683e20180dcf8ff0271409d7439f9
#
_entry.id   60c683e20180dcf8ff0271409d7439f9
#
_cell.length_a   1.000
_cell.length_b   1.000
_cell.length_c   1.000
_cell.angle_alpha   90.00
_cell.angle_beta   90.00
_cell.angle_gamma   90.00
#
_symmetry.space_group_name_H-M   'P 1'
#
loop_
_entity.id
_entity.type
_entity.pdbx_description
1 polymer ?
#
loop_
_entity_poly.entity_id
_entity_poly.type
_entity_poly.pdbx_seq_one_letter_code
_entity_poly.pdbx_strand_id
1 'polypeptide(L)'
;TIYRQAVQKNLVRGRSMESVIAGAIYAACRRHEIPRTLDEMGEASGIEKKEIGRTYRFVTRELGINIKPSNPADYIPRFASALKLTPETQSTSVKILERARDIELTSGRGPTGIAAAALYVASLIHGEKRTQREVADVAGVTEVTIRNRYKELIKKLNLDDEVEKRK
;
A
#
# COMPACT_ATOMS: atom_id res chain seq x y z
N THR A 1 10.67 -21.89 -2.64
CA THR A 1 9.58 -22.49 -3.38
C THR A 1 9.19 -21.72 -4.61
N ILE A 2 8.72 -20.45 -4.57
CA ILE A 2 8.43 -19.66 -5.79
C ILE A 2 9.71 -19.48 -6.61
N TYR A 3 10.81 -19.11 -5.98
CA TYR A 3 12.11 -18.97 -6.63
C TYR A 3 12.57 -20.29 -7.26
N ARG A 4 12.47 -21.42 -6.54
CA ARG A 4 12.79 -22.76 -7.08
C ARG A 4 11.95 -23.10 -8.31
N GLN A 5 10.65 -22.82 -8.27
CA GLN A 5 9.76 -23.03 -9.42
C GLN A 5 10.16 -22.17 -10.61
N ALA A 6 10.54 -20.91 -10.37
CA ALA A 6 11.03 -20.01 -11.41
C ALA A 6 12.33 -20.53 -12.05
N VAL A 7 13.27 -21.05 -11.26
CA VAL A 7 14.51 -21.67 -11.74
C VAL A 7 14.22 -22.91 -12.57
N GLN A 8 13.35 -23.81 -12.08
CA GLN A 8 12.96 -25.04 -12.78
C GLN A 8 12.32 -24.76 -14.15
N LYS A 9 11.53 -23.69 -14.25
CA LYS A 9 10.92 -23.25 -15.52
C LYS A 9 11.80 -22.33 -16.35
N ASN A 10 13.07 -22.19 -15.98
CA ASN A 10 14.05 -21.35 -16.70
C ASN A 10 13.63 -19.87 -16.85
N LEU A 11 12.86 -19.36 -15.89
CA LEU A 11 12.37 -17.97 -15.91
C LEU A 11 13.43 -16.95 -15.51
N VAL A 12 14.57 -17.40 -15.00
CA VAL A 12 15.74 -16.56 -14.66
C VAL A 12 16.54 -16.12 -15.90
N ARG A 13 16.35 -16.76 -17.04
CA ARG A 13 17.10 -16.45 -18.25
C ARG A 13 16.81 -15.02 -18.73
N GLY A 14 17.87 -14.24 -18.93
CA GLY A 14 17.76 -12.84 -19.37
C GLY A 14 17.38 -11.85 -18.25
N ARG A 15 17.39 -12.29 -16.98
CA ARG A 15 17.16 -11.46 -15.80
C ARG A 15 18.28 -11.65 -14.78
N SER A 16 18.53 -10.64 -13.94
CA SER A 16 19.46 -10.82 -12.82
C SER A 16 18.86 -11.78 -11.80
N MET A 17 19.71 -12.58 -11.15
CA MET A 17 19.27 -13.48 -10.08
C MET A 17 18.64 -12.71 -8.93
N GLU A 18 19.20 -11.57 -8.59
CA GLU A 18 18.72 -10.67 -7.53
C GLU A 18 17.31 -10.16 -7.83
N SER A 19 17.02 -9.74 -9.07
CA SER A 19 15.68 -9.32 -9.48
C SER A 19 14.66 -10.44 -9.36
N VAL A 20 15.02 -11.67 -9.74
CA VAL A 20 14.13 -12.84 -9.65
C VAL A 20 13.88 -13.19 -8.19
N ILE A 21 14.91 -13.14 -7.34
CA ILE A 21 14.76 -13.36 -5.89
C ILE A 21 13.85 -12.31 -5.28
N ALA A 22 14.08 -11.03 -5.55
CA ALA A 22 13.26 -9.93 -5.02
C ALA A 22 11.80 -10.04 -5.49
N GLY A 23 11.57 -10.34 -6.76
CA GLY A 23 10.23 -10.57 -7.31
C GLY A 23 9.53 -11.78 -6.68
N ALA A 24 10.26 -12.86 -6.44
CA ALA A 24 9.74 -14.06 -5.79
C ALA A 24 9.41 -13.83 -4.30
N ILE A 25 10.24 -13.07 -3.58
CA ILE A 25 9.97 -12.68 -2.19
C ILE A 25 8.72 -11.80 -2.13
N TYR A 26 8.61 -10.81 -3.02
CA TYR A 26 7.42 -9.97 -3.09
C TYR A 26 6.16 -10.80 -3.40
N ALA A 27 6.24 -11.74 -4.32
CA ALA A 27 5.15 -12.67 -4.63
C ALA A 27 4.75 -13.52 -3.42
N ALA A 28 5.73 -14.01 -2.64
CA ALA A 28 5.48 -14.76 -1.41
C ALA A 28 4.80 -13.89 -0.35
N CYS A 29 5.25 -12.65 -0.16
CA CYS A 29 4.61 -11.70 0.75
C CYS A 29 3.14 -11.46 0.35
N ARG A 30 2.88 -11.23 -0.94
CA ARG A 30 1.52 -11.02 -1.45
C ARG A 30 0.64 -12.27 -1.26
N ARG A 31 1.18 -13.45 -1.54
CA ARG A 31 0.45 -14.72 -1.39
C ARG A 31 0.06 -15.02 0.06
N HIS A 32 0.91 -14.64 1.00
CA HIS A 32 0.68 -14.83 2.43
C HIS A 32 0.07 -13.60 3.13
N GLU A 33 -0.41 -12.63 2.36
CA GLU A 33 -1.04 -11.41 2.87
C GLU A 33 -0.14 -10.61 3.83
N ILE A 34 1.19 -10.70 3.64
CA ILE A 34 2.17 -9.89 4.36
C ILE A 34 2.28 -8.54 3.67
N PRO A 35 1.89 -7.44 4.34
CA PRO A 35 1.80 -6.11 3.70
C PRO A 35 3.19 -5.47 3.55
N ARG A 36 3.86 -5.74 2.44
CA ARG A 36 5.11 -5.09 2.04
C ARG A 36 4.90 -4.30 0.76
N THR A 37 5.51 -3.12 0.67
CA THR A 37 5.47 -2.29 -0.52
C THR A 37 6.63 -2.59 -1.46
N LEU A 38 6.49 -2.23 -2.74
CA LEU A 38 7.60 -2.32 -3.69
C LEU A 38 8.74 -1.37 -3.33
N ASP A 39 8.45 -0.22 -2.70
CA ASP A 39 9.48 0.70 -2.21
C ASP A 39 10.32 0.06 -1.12
N GLU A 40 9.71 -0.57 -0.12
CA GLU A 40 10.43 -1.32 0.93
C GLU A 40 11.27 -2.45 0.35
N MET A 41 10.74 -3.16 -0.64
CA MET A 41 11.50 -4.21 -1.33
C MET A 41 12.68 -3.62 -2.10
N GLY A 42 12.51 -2.47 -2.72
CA GLY A 42 13.57 -1.75 -3.42
C GLY A 42 14.67 -1.28 -2.48
N GLU A 43 14.31 -0.69 -1.35
CA GLU A 43 15.25 -0.24 -0.32
C GLU A 43 16.06 -1.41 0.26
N ALA A 44 15.39 -2.52 0.57
CA ALA A 44 16.04 -3.69 1.16
C ALA A 44 16.95 -4.44 0.18
N SER A 45 16.60 -4.47 -1.11
CA SER A 45 17.34 -5.24 -2.13
C SER A 45 18.33 -4.41 -2.94
N GLY A 46 18.22 -3.08 -2.93
CA GLY A 46 18.95 -2.19 -3.82
C GLY A 46 18.51 -2.25 -5.29
N ILE A 47 17.38 -2.87 -5.59
CA ILE A 47 16.84 -3.03 -6.94
C ILE A 47 15.71 -2.02 -7.17
N GLU A 48 15.64 -1.41 -8.35
CA GLU A 48 14.56 -0.50 -8.69
C GLU A 48 13.18 -1.16 -8.54
N LYS A 49 12.26 -0.49 -7.86
CA LYS A 49 10.89 -0.99 -7.65
C LYS A 49 10.16 -1.36 -8.94
N LYS A 50 10.43 -0.64 -10.04
CA LYS A 50 9.87 -0.94 -11.36
C LYS A 50 10.35 -2.29 -11.88
N GLU A 51 11.61 -2.61 -11.66
CA GLU A 51 12.20 -3.89 -12.05
C GLU A 51 11.62 -5.03 -11.20
N ILE A 52 11.53 -4.87 -9.88
CA ILE A 52 10.89 -5.83 -8.99
C ILE A 52 9.44 -6.08 -9.41
N GLY A 53 8.69 -5.01 -9.70
CA GLY A 53 7.30 -5.11 -10.13
C GLY A 53 7.13 -5.82 -11.46
N ARG A 54 8.02 -5.60 -12.44
CA ARG A 54 8.01 -6.32 -13.72
C ARG A 54 8.31 -7.81 -13.52
N THR A 55 9.34 -8.12 -12.76
CA THR A 55 9.76 -9.49 -12.48
C THR A 55 8.70 -10.24 -11.69
N TYR A 56 8.11 -9.61 -10.69
CA TYR A 56 6.97 -10.14 -9.93
C TYR A 56 5.81 -10.52 -10.85
N ARG A 57 5.35 -9.61 -11.71
CA ARG A 57 4.24 -9.88 -12.64
C ARG A 57 4.57 -11.00 -13.62
N PHE A 58 5.79 -11.02 -14.11
CA PHE A 58 6.26 -12.08 -15.00
C PHE A 58 6.26 -13.44 -14.30
N VAL A 59 6.89 -13.55 -13.14
CA VAL A 59 7.00 -14.80 -12.39
C VAL A 59 5.61 -15.33 -11.98
N THR A 60 4.74 -14.47 -11.46
CA THR A 60 3.40 -14.89 -11.04
C THR A 60 2.55 -15.36 -12.22
N ARG A 61 2.65 -14.71 -13.37
CA ARG A 61 1.96 -15.12 -14.59
C ARG A 61 2.45 -16.47 -15.10
N GLU A 62 3.77 -16.62 -15.25
CA GLU A 62 4.37 -17.86 -15.81
C GLU A 62 4.19 -19.07 -14.89
N LEU A 63 4.11 -18.86 -13.59
CA LEU A 63 3.85 -19.91 -12.60
C LEU A 63 2.36 -20.14 -12.31
N GLY A 64 1.47 -19.32 -12.90
CA GLY A 64 0.03 -19.41 -12.65
C GLY A 64 -0.35 -19.10 -11.20
N ILE A 65 0.43 -18.27 -10.50
CA ILE A 65 0.17 -17.91 -9.12
C ILE A 65 -0.95 -16.87 -9.07
N ASN A 66 -2.08 -17.24 -8.48
CA ASN A 66 -3.18 -16.31 -8.27
C ASN A 66 -2.94 -15.50 -6.99
N ILE A 67 -2.86 -14.19 -7.13
CA ILE A 67 -2.65 -13.24 -6.02
C ILE A 67 -3.92 -12.42 -5.84
N LYS A 68 -4.47 -12.44 -4.62
CA LYS A 68 -5.60 -11.58 -4.25
C LYS A 68 -5.17 -10.11 -4.24
N PRO A 69 -6.05 -9.16 -4.62
CA PRO A 69 -5.79 -7.73 -4.42
C PRO A 69 -5.47 -7.44 -2.96
N SER A 70 -4.53 -6.51 -2.71
CA SER A 70 -4.21 -6.08 -1.35
C SER A 70 -5.38 -5.34 -0.73
N ASN A 71 -5.70 -5.66 0.54
CA ASN A 71 -6.65 -4.88 1.32
C ASN A 71 -5.96 -3.62 1.87
N PRO A 72 -6.44 -2.42 1.56
CA PRO A 72 -5.85 -1.18 2.09
C PRO A 72 -5.73 -1.15 3.61
N ALA A 73 -6.69 -1.74 4.34
CA ALA A 73 -6.68 -1.79 5.80
C ALA A 73 -5.47 -2.52 6.39
N ASP A 74 -4.86 -3.46 5.67
CA ASP A 74 -3.69 -4.21 6.13
C ASP A 74 -2.45 -3.33 6.31
N TYR A 75 -2.40 -2.18 5.65
CA TYR A 75 -1.30 -1.22 5.77
C TYR A 75 -1.45 -0.25 6.94
N ILE A 76 -2.66 -0.08 7.49
CA ILE A 76 -2.95 0.92 8.53
C ILE A 76 -2.08 0.75 9.78
N PRO A 77 -1.95 -0.43 10.40
CA PRO A 77 -1.16 -0.58 11.62
C PRO A 77 0.29 -0.13 11.44
N ARG A 78 0.89 -0.50 10.32
CA ARG A 78 2.29 -0.18 10.05
C ARG A 78 2.50 1.30 9.75
N PHE A 79 1.66 1.90 8.92
CA PHE A 79 1.74 3.33 8.62
C PHE A 79 1.46 4.19 9.86
N ALA A 80 0.47 3.81 10.66
CA ALA A 80 0.15 4.50 11.90
C ALA A 80 1.28 4.40 12.92
N SER A 81 1.92 3.25 13.04
CA SER A 81 3.08 3.06 13.91
C SER A 81 4.26 3.96 13.48
N ALA A 82 4.57 3.99 12.19
CA ALA A 82 5.63 4.85 11.64
C ALA A 82 5.34 6.34 11.85
N LEU A 83 4.09 6.74 11.77
CA LEU A 83 3.63 8.11 12.00
C LEU A 83 3.34 8.42 13.48
N LYS A 84 3.49 7.43 14.38
CA LYS A 84 3.21 7.56 15.83
C LYS A 84 1.79 8.06 16.11
N LEU A 85 0.81 7.51 15.41
CA LEU A 85 -0.60 7.82 15.57
C LEU A 85 -1.26 6.87 16.58
N THR A 86 -2.28 7.37 17.30
CA THR A 86 -2.98 6.61 18.34
C THR A 86 -3.84 5.48 17.77
N PRO A 87 -4.21 4.47 18.60
CA PRO A 87 -5.16 3.42 18.22
C PRO A 87 -6.52 3.96 17.77
N GLU A 88 -6.98 5.06 18.35
CA GLU A 88 -8.24 5.74 17.97
C GLU A 88 -8.19 6.25 16.54
N THR A 89 -7.09 6.88 16.16
CA THR A 89 -6.86 7.33 14.78
C THR A 89 -6.78 6.15 13.80
N GLN A 90 -6.13 5.06 14.20
CA GLN A 90 -6.11 3.83 13.40
C GLN A 90 -7.52 3.27 13.19
N SER A 91 -8.31 3.16 14.26
CA SER A 91 -9.68 2.66 14.18
C SER A 91 -10.56 3.51 13.26
N THR A 92 -10.45 4.83 13.36
CA THR A 92 -11.17 5.76 12.49
C THR A 92 -10.75 5.59 11.03
N SER A 93 -9.46 5.42 10.73
CA SER A 93 -9.00 5.19 9.37
C SER A 93 -9.53 3.89 8.76
N VAL A 94 -9.63 2.83 9.55
CA VAL A 94 -10.24 1.56 9.11
C VAL A 94 -11.71 1.76 8.77
N LYS A 95 -12.48 2.46 9.60
CA LYS A 95 -13.90 2.78 9.33
C LYS A 95 -14.06 3.63 8.07
N ILE A 96 -13.17 4.58 7.83
CA ILE A 96 -13.16 5.36 6.58
C ILE A 96 -12.96 4.45 5.38
N LEU A 97 -12.01 3.51 5.44
CA LEU A 97 -11.76 2.55 4.38
C LEU A 97 -12.95 1.60 4.13
N GLU A 98 -13.63 1.16 5.19
CA GLU A 98 -14.83 0.34 5.08
C GLU A 98 -15.96 1.11 4.34
N ARG A 99 -16.22 2.34 4.75
CA ARG A 99 -17.19 3.22 4.05
C ARG A 99 -16.81 3.47 2.59
N ALA A 100 -15.52 3.68 2.32
CA ALA A 100 -15.03 3.87 0.96
C ALA A 100 -15.19 2.61 0.10
N ARG A 101 -15.00 1.44 0.68
CA ARG A 101 -15.22 0.15 0.00
C ARG A 101 -16.71 -0.02 -0.35
N ASP A 102 -17.60 0.29 0.57
CA ASP A 102 -19.05 0.13 0.39
C ASP A 102 -19.60 0.96 -0.78
N ILE A 103 -18.95 2.06 -1.11
CA ILE A 103 -19.27 2.88 -2.29
C ILE A 103 -18.31 2.66 -3.46
N GLU A 104 -17.57 1.55 -3.46
CA GLU A 104 -16.61 1.16 -4.49
C GLU A 104 -15.47 2.18 -4.75
N LEU A 105 -15.23 3.10 -3.82
CA LEU A 105 -14.22 4.14 -3.97
C LEU A 105 -12.78 3.60 -3.91
N THR A 106 -12.57 2.41 -3.37
CA THR A 106 -11.27 1.74 -3.32
C THR A 106 -10.91 1.03 -4.62
N SER A 107 -11.90 0.78 -5.48
CA SER A 107 -11.70 0.06 -6.74
C SER A 107 -10.80 0.85 -7.71
N GLY A 108 -9.85 0.15 -8.32
CA GLY A 108 -8.91 0.74 -9.28
C GLY A 108 -7.89 1.70 -8.69
N ARG A 109 -7.82 1.85 -7.36
CA ARG A 109 -6.85 2.70 -6.68
C ARG A 109 -5.79 1.86 -5.98
N GLY A 110 -4.56 2.38 -5.93
CA GLY A 110 -3.46 1.71 -5.22
C GLY A 110 -3.78 1.57 -3.72
N PRO A 111 -3.62 0.37 -3.13
CA PRO A 111 -4.00 0.12 -1.74
C PRO A 111 -3.21 0.96 -0.73
N THR A 112 -1.94 1.23 -1.00
CA THR A 112 -1.10 2.06 -0.12
C THR A 112 -1.51 3.52 -0.14
N GLY A 113 -1.86 4.07 -1.30
CA GLY A 113 -2.30 5.46 -1.44
C GLY A 113 -3.63 5.74 -0.77
N ILE A 114 -4.61 4.85 -0.94
CA ILE A 114 -5.93 5.01 -0.30
C ILE A 114 -5.85 4.79 1.22
N ALA A 115 -5.05 3.82 1.68
CA ALA A 115 -4.82 3.58 3.11
C ALA A 115 -4.17 4.80 3.78
N ALA A 116 -3.12 5.34 3.17
CA ALA A 116 -2.42 6.52 3.66
C ALA A 116 -3.34 7.75 3.70
N ALA A 117 -4.16 7.96 2.68
CA ALA A 117 -5.13 9.05 2.65
C ALA A 117 -6.19 8.92 3.74
N ALA A 118 -6.70 7.71 3.97
CA ALA A 118 -7.67 7.45 5.06
C ALA A 118 -7.04 7.75 6.43
N LEU A 119 -5.78 7.36 6.63
CA LEU A 119 -5.05 7.64 7.84
C LEU A 119 -4.78 9.15 8.01
N TYR A 120 -4.47 9.85 6.93
CA TYR A 120 -4.33 11.30 6.94
C TYR A 120 -5.63 12.00 7.37
N VAL A 121 -6.77 11.61 6.80
CA VAL A 121 -8.09 12.16 7.19
C VAL A 121 -8.38 11.86 8.66
N ALA A 122 -8.15 10.64 9.12
CA ALA A 122 -8.34 10.25 10.51
C ALA A 122 -7.45 11.06 11.46
N SER A 123 -6.22 11.36 11.08
CA SER A 123 -5.31 12.19 11.85
C SER A 123 -5.82 13.63 11.99
N LEU A 124 -6.45 14.17 10.96
CA LEU A 124 -7.11 15.49 11.02
C LEU A 124 -8.31 15.47 11.96
N ILE A 125 -9.14 14.43 11.88
CA ILE A 125 -10.34 14.26 12.74
C ILE A 125 -9.94 14.20 14.21
N HIS A 126 -8.86 13.50 14.55
CA HIS A 126 -8.40 13.33 15.94
C HIS A 126 -7.42 14.42 16.40
N GLY A 127 -7.12 15.41 15.57
CA GLY A 127 -6.19 16.50 15.94
C GLY A 127 -4.72 16.07 16.03
N GLU A 128 -4.38 14.89 15.52
CA GLU A 128 -3.02 14.37 15.44
C GLU A 128 -2.38 14.70 14.08
N LYS A 129 -2.34 15.96 13.74
CA LYS A 129 -1.93 16.44 12.42
C LYS A 129 -0.55 15.93 12.00
N ARG A 130 -0.48 15.37 10.81
CA ARG A 130 0.75 15.04 10.08
C ARG A 130 0.72 15.74 8.73
N THR A 131 1.88 16.05 8.17
CA THR A 131 1.96 16.64 6.84
C THR A 131 1.65 15.60 5.76
N GLN A 132 1.17 16.08 4.61
CA GLN A 132 0.97 15.21 3.46
C GLN A 132 2.28 14.52 3.03
N ARG A 133 3.40 15.21 3.17
CA ARG A 133 4.72 14.69 2.88
C ARG A 133 5.11 13.54 3.80
N GLU A 134 4.96 13.70 5.12
CA GLU A 134 5.25 12.64 6.08
C GLU A 134 4.44 11.38 5.77
N VAL A 135 3.15 11.53 5.48
CA VAL A 135 2.25 10.43 5.14
C VAL A 135 2.64 9.79 3.80
N ALA A 136 2.97 10.60 2.80
CA ALA A 136 3.42 10.12 1.49
C ALA A 136 4.73 9.32 1.59
N ASP A 137 5.70 9.82 2.35
CA ASP A 137 6.99 9.16 2.56
C ASP A 137 6.82 7.79 3.22
N VAL A 138 5.98 7.69 4.25
CA VAL A 138 5.71 6.41 4.93
C VAL A 138 5.02 5.40 4.01
N ALA A 139 4.11 5.85 3.17
CA ALA A 139 3.35 4.97 2.28
C ALA A 139 4.05 4.67 0.95
N GLY A 140 5.17 5.32 0.66
CA GLY A 140 5.88 5.17 -0.61
C GLY A 140 5.09 5.67 -1.82
N VAL A 141 4.33 6.74 -1.64
CA VAL A 141 3.55 7.40 -2.70
C VAL A 141 3.91 8.89 -2.77
N THR A 142 3.39 9.59 -3.78
CA THR A 142 3.62 11.04 -3.93
C THR A 142 2.63 11.85 -3.08
N GLU A 143 3.02 13.06 -2.69
CA GLU A 143 2.11 14.02 -2.02
C GLU A 143 0.86 14.31 -2.87
N VAL A 144 1.01 14.32 -4.20
CA VAL A 144 -0.10 14.51 -5.13
C VAL A 144 -1.11 13.36 -4.98
N THR A 145 -0.64 12.13 -4.83
CA THR A 145 -1.51 10.96 -4.58
C THR A 145 -2.28 11.14 -3.27
N ILE A 146 -1.61 11.51 -2.18
CA ILE A 146 -2.27 11.75 -0.89
C ILE A 146 -3.32 12.86 -1.05
N ARG A 147 -2.96 13.99 -1.66
CA ARG A 147 -3.85 15.13 -1.87
C ARG A 147 -5.11 14.75 -2.64
N ASN A 148 -4.97 14.03 -3.72
CA ASN A 148 -6.10 13.61 -4.54
C ASN A 148 -7.00 12.62 -3.80
N ARG A 149 -6.42 11.64 -3.12
CA ARG A 149 -7.18 10.61 -2.40
C ARG A 149 -7.90 11.16 -1.17
N TYR A 150 -7.26 11.99 -0.35
CA TYR A 150 -7.94 12.51 0.85
C TYR A 150 -9.08 13.47 0.50
N LYS A 151 -8.92 14.31 -0.52
CA LYS A 151 -9.99 15.19 -0.98
C LYS A 151 -11.18 14.38 -1.52
N GLU A 152 -10.91 13.32 -2.26
CA GLU A 152 -11.93 12.39 -2.75
C GLU A 152 -12.68 11.71 -1.59
N LEU A 153 -11.96 11.22 -0.56
CA LEU A 153 -12.54 10.62 0.63
C LEU A 153 -13.45 11.60 1.39
N ILE A 154 -12.96 12.81 1.67
CA ILE A 154 -13.72 13.84 2.37
C ILE A 154 -15.01 14.14 1.61
N LYS A 155 -14.92 14.41 0.31
CA LYS A 155 -16.07 14.75 -0.53
C LYS A 155 -17.10 13.62 -0.65
N LYS A 156 -16.64 12.41 -0.97
CA LYS A 156 -17.52 11.26 -1.22
C LYS A 156 -18.15 10.67 0.04
N LEU A 157 -17.48 10.80 1.17
CA LEU A 157 -17.97 10.29 2.45
C LEU A 157 -18.58 11.39 3.35
N ASN A 158 -18.66 12.63 2.86
CA ASN A 158 -19.20 13.81 3.59
C ASN A 158 -18.52 13.99 4.96
N LEU A 159 -17.20 14.05 4.98
CA LEU A 159 -16.39 14.14 6.20
C LEU A 159 -15.99 15.59 6.55
N ASP A 160 -16.46 16.58 5.80
CA ASP A 160 -16.10 17.98 6.00
C ASP A 160 -16.33 18.45 7.44
N ASP A 161 -17.51 18.18 7.99
CA ASP A 161 -17.87 18.56 9.36
C ASP A 161 -16.99 17.90 10.43
N GLU A 162 -16.59 16.66 10.21
CA GLU A 162 -15.74 15.92 11.15
C GLU A 162 -14.31 16.45 11.15
N VAL A 163 -13.83 16.90 9.99
CA VAL A 163 -12.49 17.48 9.83
C VAL A 163 -12.45 18.93 10.31
N GLU A 164 -13.55 19.73 10.12
CA GLU A 164 -13.59 21.15 10.48
C GLU A 164 -13.83 21.40 11.98
N LYS A 165 -14.53 20.51 12.67
CA LYS A 165 -14.83 20.65 14.10
C LYS A 165 -13.61 20.72 15.03
N ARG A 166 -12.41 20.49 14.51
CA ARG A 166 -11.15 20.50 15.27
C ARG A 166 -10.06 21.39 14.66
N LYS A 167 -10.44 22.36 13.80
CA LYS A 167 -9.59 23.50 13.47
C LYS A 167 -9.67 24.53 14.59
#